data_74bed34e0e8b2fde91077ed1d96cca5e
#
_entry.id   74bed34e0e8b2fde91077ed1d96cca5e
#
_cell.length_a   1.000
_cell.length_b   1.000
_cell.length_c   1.000
_cell.angle_alpha   90.00
_cell.angle_beta   90.00
_cell.angle_gamma   90.00
#
_symmetry.space_group_name_H-M   'P 1'
#
loop_
_entity.id
_entity.type
_entity.pdbx_description
1 polymer ?
#
loop_
_entity_poly.entity_id
_entity_poly.type
_entity_poly.pdbx_seq_one_letter_code
_entity_poly.pdbx_strand_id
1 'polypeptide(L)'
;MTKSSRSGAFSTMIFRLLAMACAIAFLVPASGQTPDLKTIAKQSGTPDIPGLKMVWLSPWGDVAKAHPWKNIIVHQTEGPAGSARGGAAEQHKNPTRRGVMVWVETDGTVYWAVSDDLVPTHTDGADRNDNKYIDNSKTYHQVNKDTSIGVEFAGNYPDVAKPVTQAQIDAWKVLVKVLRARYDIPLDHVYAHNWIDFKDARYCEGCALATLAREWGE
;
A
#
# COMPACT_ATOMS: atom_id res chain seq x y z
N MET A 1 93.39 26.88 -29.51
CA MET A 1 94.27 25.69 -29.66
C MET A 1 93.76 24.53 -28.87
N THR A 2 93.76 23.38 -29.50
CA THR A 2 93.64 22.00 -29.03
C THR A 2 92.23 21.51 -28.67
N LYS A 3 91.87 20.61 -29.57
CA LYS A 3 90.78 19.57 -29.53
C LYS A 3 90.99 18.60 -28.38
N SER A 4 89.90 18.05 -27.83
CA SER A 4 89.89 16.68 -27.44
C SER A 4 88.47 16.17 -27.49
N SER A 5 88.27 15.16 -28.35
CA SER A 5 87.12 14.29 -28.53
C SER A 5 87.10 13.22 -27.44
N ARG A 6 85.98 12.89 -26.88
CA ARG A 6 85.74 11.54 -26.34
C ARG A 6 84.28 11.11 -26.61
N SER A 7 84.26 10.05 -27.34
CA SER A 7 83.05 9.22 -27.59
C SER A 7 82.62 8.50 -26.28
N GLY A 8 81.38 8.42 -26.03
CA GLY A 8 80.78 7.65 -24.96
C GLY A 8 79.51 6.99 -25.43
N ALA A 9 79.49 5.69 -25.32
CA ALA A 9 78.56 4.74 -25.87
C ALA A 9 77.09 4.93 -25.44
N PHE A 10 76.15 4.86 -26.41
CA PHE A 10 74.75 4.77 -26.17
C PHE A 10 74.41 3.33 -25.67
N SER A 11 73.99 3.23 -24.39
CA SER A 11 73.41 2.06 -23.83
C SER A 11 71.87 2.12 -24.06
N THR A 12 71.38 1.29 -24.95
CA THR A 12 69.94 1.18 -25.27
C THR A 12 69.25 0.37 -24.20
N MET A 13 68.62 1.02 -23.26
CA MET A 13 67.78 0.41 -22.23
C MET A 13 66.39 0.18 -22.74
N ILE A 14 66.07 -1.06 -23.12
CA ILE A 14 64.74 -1.48 -23.59
C ILE A 14 63.83 -1.58 -22.39
N PHE A 15 62.95 -0.60 -22.18
CA PHE A 15 61.86 -0.66 -21.24
C PHE A 15 60.77 -1.58 -21.84
N ARG A 16 60.65 -2.78 -21.31
CA ARG A 16 59.46 -3.65 -21.53
C ARG A 16 58.31 -3.06 -20.63
N LEU A 17 57.38 -2.34 -21.25
CA LEU A 17 56.09 -2.01 -20.66
C LEU A 17 55.25 -3.30 -20.60
N LEU A 18 55.09 -3.89 -19.40
CA LEU A 18 54.09 -4.89 -19.11
C LEU A 18 52.73 -4.14 -19.02
N ALA A 19 51.91 -4.19 -20.06
CA ALA A 19 50.53 -3.76 -20.02
C ALA A 19 49.75 -4.77 -19.18
N MET A 20 49.50 -4.41 -17.91
CA MET A 20 48.62 -5.14 -17.02
C MET A 20 47.17 -4.76 -17.38
N ALA A 21 46.51 -5.53 -18.23
CA ALA A 21 45.09 -5.37 -18.53
C ALA A 21 44.27 -5.72 -17.26
N CYS A 22 43.89 -4.72 -16.48
CA CYS A 22 42.90 -4.87 -15.44
C CYS A 22 41.54 -5.14 -16.12
N ALA A 23 41.11 -6.37 -16.21
CA ALA A 23 39.75 -6.74 -16.56
C ALA A 23 38.84 -6.30 -15.41
N ILE A 24 38.25 -5.10 -15.53
CA ILE A 24 37.14 -4.67 -14.68
C ILE A 24 35.93 -5.51 -15.10
N ALA A 25 35.71 -6.60 -14.39
CA ALA A 25 34.44 -7.33 -14.49
C ALA A 25 33.35 -6.40 -13.96
N PHE A 26 32.60 -5.79 -14.88
CA PHE A 26 31.34 -5.16 -14.54
C PHE A 26 30.42 -6.28 -14.04
N LEU A 27 30.29 -6.38 -12.73
CA LEU A 27 29.19 -7.12 -12.10
C LEU A 27 27.90 -6.39 -12.57
N VAL A 28 27.29 -6.90 -13.63
CA VAL A 28 25.91 -6.57 -13.98
C VAL A 28 25.10 -6.98 -12.76
N PRO A 29 24.41 -6.04 -12.07
CA PRO A 29 23.54 -6.44 -10.98
C PRO A 29 22.55 -7.45 -11.55
N ALA A 30 22.46 -8.61 -10.90
CA ALA A 30 21.45 -9.59 -11.23
C ALA A 30 20.11 -8.83 -11.36
N SER A 31 19.41 -9.01 -12.47
CA SER A 31 18.11 -8.39 -12.72
C SER A 31 17.23 -8.68 -11.52
N GLY A 32 17.12 -7.69 -10.62
CA GLY A 32 16.27 -7.77 -9.45
C GLY A 32 14.84 -7.89 -9.94
N GLN A 33 14.32 -9.11 -9.97
CA GLN A 33 12.88 -9.29 -10.15
C GLN A 33 12.21 -8.52 -9.04
N THR A 34 11.33 -7.58 -9.40
CA THR A 34 10.48 -6.89 -8.44
C THR A 34 9.76 -7.96 -7.63
N PRO A 35 9.88 -7.98 -6.30
CA PRO A 35 9.23 -8.99 -5.49
C PRO A 35 7.75 -9.02 -5.81
N ASP A 36 7.19 -10.21 -5.92
CA ASP A 36 5.76 -10.38 -6.12
C ASP A 36 4.99 -9.81 -4.91
N LEU A 37 3.80 -9.22 -5.16
CA LEU A 37 2.99 -8.58 -4.14
C LEU A 37 2.65 -9.52 -2.96
N LYS A 38 2.51 -10.83 -3.19
CA LYS A 38 2.25 -11.79 -2.13
C LYS A 38 3.45 -11.93 -1.18
N THR A 39 4.66 -11.91 -1.72
CA THR A 39 5.89 -11.91 -0.93
C THR A 39 6.04 -10.61 -0.13
N ILE A 40 5.79 -9.45 -0.75
CA ILE A 40 5.83 -8.16 -0.08
C ILE A 40 4.79 -8.09 1.05
N ALA A 41 3.58 -8.57 0.80
CA ALA A 41 2.49 -8.56 1.76
C ALA A 41 2.79 -9.32 3.07
N LYS A 42 3.68 -10.28 3.06
CA LYS A 42 4.07 -11.05 4.26
C LYS A 42 5.26 -10.44 5.02
N GLN A 43 5.86 -9.33 4.52
CA GLN A 43 6.94 -8.64 5.22
C GLN A 43 6.43 -7.88 6.44
N SER A 44 7.33 -7.61 7.37
CA SER A 44 7.13 -6.69 8.50
C SER A 44 7.87 -5.37 8.23
N GLY A 45 7.59 -4.34 9.02
CA GLY A 45 8.21 -3.03 8.89
C GLY A 45 7.49 -2.12 7.89
N THR A 46 8.25 -1.44 7.05
CA THR A 46 7.75 -0.43 6.10
C THR A 46 8.17 -0.78 4.67
N PRO A 47 7.68 -1.93 4.12
CA PRO A 47 8.12 -2.36 2.80
C PRO A 47 7.74 -1.35 1.71
N ASP A 48 8.56 -1.27 0.68
CA ASP A 48 8.19 -0.60 -0.56
C ASP A 48 7.20 -1.49 -1.32
N ILE A 49 6.03 -0.93 -1.64
CA ILE A 49 4.97 -1.64 -2.38
C ILE A 49 4.88 -1.03 -3.77
N PRO A 50 5.35 -1.72 -4.82
CA PRO A 50 5.31 -1.21 -6.18
C PRO A 50 3.90 -0.79 -6.60
N GLY A 51 3.78 0.43 -7.09
CA GLY A 51 2.51 1.03 -7.50
C GLY A 51 1.74 1.76 -6.39
N LEU A 52 2.25 1.81 -5.15
CA LEU A 52 1.67 2.61 -4.08
C LEU A 52 2.62 3.71 -3.61
N LYS A 53 2.06 4.88 -3.33
CA LYS A 53 2.73 5.96 -2.58
C LYS A 53 2.43 5.77 -1.09
N MET A 54 3.25 4.96 -0.40
CA MET A 54 3.01 4.64 1.02
C MET A 54 3.56 5.71 1.96
N VAL A 55 2.78 6.07 2.96
CA VAL A 55 3.19 6.83 4.15
C VAL A 55 2.90 5.97 5.38
N TRP A 56 3.96 5.45 5.97
CA TRP A 56 3.90 4.61 7.15
C TRP A 56 3.90 5.47 8.42
N LEU A 57 2.76 5.64 9.05
CA LEU A 57 2.65 6.24 10.39
C LEU A 57 2.87 5.15 11.45
N SER A 58 2.42 3.93 11.17
CA SER A 58 2.74 2.72 11.92
C SER A 58 3.36 1.69 10.97
N PRO A 59 4.38 0.93 11.38
CA PRO A 59 4.92 -0.17 10.57
C PRO A 59 3.97 -1.37 10.59
N TRP A 60 4.10 -2.24 9.62
CA TRP A 60 3.52 -3.59 9.68
C TRP A 60 4.20 -4.41 10.76
N GLY A 61 3.41 -5.08 11.58
CA GLY A 61 3.87 -6.09 12.52
C GLY A 61 4.21 -7.42 11.84
N ASP A 62 4.56 -8.41 12.66
CA ASP A 62 4.60 -9.80 12.22
C ASP A 62 3.17 -10.26 11.91
N VAL A 63 2.94 -10.69 10.67
CA VAL A 63 1.59 -11.10 10.23
C VAL A 63 1.02 -12.25 11.06
N ALA A 64 1.86 -13.09 11.65
CA ALA A 64 1.42 -14.17 12.53
C ALA A 64 0.88 -13.65 13.88
N LYS A 65 1.17 -12.40 14.24
CA LYS A 65 0.70 -11.72 15.45
C LYS A 65 -0.34 -10.65 15.16
N ALA A 66 -0.64 -10.40 13.89
CA ALA A 66 -1.70 -9.48 13.49
C ALA A 66 -3.05 -9.96 14.04
N HIS A 67 -3.97 -9.03 14.21
CA HIS A 67 -5.36 -9.40 14.48
C HIS A 67 -5.89 -10.28 13.34
N PRO A 68 -6.74 -11.29 13.61
CA PRO A 68 -7.21 -12.25 12.60
C PRO A 68 -8.26 -11.63 11.65
N TRP A 69 -7.83 -10.68 10.84
CA TRP A 69 -8.66 -9.99 9.86
C TRP A 69 -9.25 -10.97 8.84
N LYS A 70 -10.55 -10.84 8.58
CA LYS A 70 -11.31 -11.70 7.66
C LYS A 70 -11.95 -10.94 6.51
N ASN A 71 -12.11 -9.63 6.67
CA ASN A 71 -12.85 -8.78 5.73
C ASN A 71 -12.14 -7.45 5.52
N ILE A 72 -12.47 -6.77 4.42
CA ILE A 72 -12.11 -5.38 4.17
C ILE A 72 -13.41 -4.59 4.01
N ILE A 73 -13.52 -3.45 4.72
CA ILE A 73 -14.65 -2.54 4.57
C ILE A 73 -14.14 -1.19 4.05
N VAL A 74 -14.76 -0.73 2.96
CA VAL A 74 -14.40 0.52 2.29
C VAL A 74 -15.32 1.64 2.74
N HIS A 75 -14.70 2.75 3.16
CA HIS A 75 -15.33 3.97 3.64
C HIS A 75 -14.96 5.17 2.77
N GLN A 76 -15.69 6.28 2.94
CA GLN A 76 -15.43 7.56 2.29
C GLN A 76 -15.64 8.72 3.25
N THR A 77 -14.70 9.68 3.27
CA THR A 77 -14.64 10.73 4.32
C THR A 77 -15.71 11.79 4.24
N GLU A 78 -16.41 11.96 3.11
CA GLU A 78 -17.22 13.15 2.81
C GLU A 78 -16.43 14.47 3.05
N GLY A 79 -15.12 14.45 2.76
CA GLY A 79 -14.20 15.53 3.05
C GLY A 79 -13.35 15.97 1.85
N PRO A 80 -12.78 17.18 1.90
CA PRO A 80 -11.92 17.69 0.84
C PRO A 80 -10.59 16.94 0.75
N ALA A 81 -9.79 17.25 -0.27
CA ALA A 81 -8.38 16.83 -0.32
C ALA A 81 -7.67 17.23 0.97
N GLY A 82 -6.86 16.32 1.51
CA GLY A 82 -6.22 16.43 2.82
C GLY A 82 -6.98 15.79 3.96
N SER A 83 -8.26 15.40 3.77
CA SER A 83 -9.07 14.77 4.82
C SER A 83 -8.53 13.40 5.24
N ALA A 84 -8.06 12.57 4.30
CA ALA A 84 -7.46 11.29 4.63
C ALA A 84 -6.13 11.46 5.38
N ARG A 85 -5.29 12.40 4.97
CA ARG A 85 -4.05 12.72 5.70
C ARG A 85 -4.33 13.17 7.13
N GLY A 86 -5.28 14.06 7.32
CA GLY A 86 -5.69 14.54 8.64
C GLY A 86 -6.25 13.41 9.50
N GLY A 87 -7.17 12.61 8.94
CA GLY A 87 -7.76 11.45 9.61
C GLY A 87 -6.73 10.42 10.01
N ALA A 88 -5.79 10.09 9.13
CA ALA A 88 -4.70 9.16 9.42
C ALA A 88 -3.80 9.64 10.57
N ALA A 89 -3.45 10.93 10.60
CA ALA A 89 -2.64 11.51 11.66
C ALA A 89 -3.35 11.44 13.03
N GLU A 90 -4.64 11.74 13.07
CA GLU A 90 -5.44 11.64 14.30
C GLU A 90 -5.66 10.18 14.71
N GLN A 91 -5.83 9.27 13.75
CA GLN A 91 -5.96 7.84 14.02
C GLN A 91 -4.67 7.26 14.62
N HIS A 92 -3.52 7.67 14.10
CA HIS A 92 -2.21 7.25 14.62
C HIS A 92 -2.00 7.67 16.08
N LYS A 93 -2.43 8.88 16.46
CA LYS A 93 -2.35 9.37 17.85
C LYS A 93 -3.26 8.60 18.81
N ASN A 94 -4.39 8.11 18.33
CA ASN A 94 -5.37 7.34 19.12
C ASN A 94 -5.87 6.15 18.29
N PRO A 95 -5.11 5.04 18.25
CA PRO A 95 -5.33 3.94 17.32
C PRO A 95 -6.69 3.25 17.41
N THR A 96 -7.31 3.21 18.59
CA THR A 96 -8.59 2.52 18.83
C THR A 96 -9.81 3.43 18.74
N ARG A 97 -9.62 4.72 18.46
CA ARG A 97 -10.73 5.66 18.25
C ARG A 97 -11.60 5.27 17.06
N ARG A 98 -12.75 5.94 16.92
CA ARG A 98 -13.56 5.86 15.69
C ARG A 98 -12.76 6.32 14.48
N GLY A 99 -12.71 5.48 13.46
CA GLY A 99 -11.96 5.64 12.22
C GLY A 99 -11.37 4.32 11.75
N VAL A 100 -10.45 4.34 10.82
CA VAL A 100 -9.97 3.16 10.10
C VAL A 100 -8.45 2.99 10.21
N MET A 101 -7.96 1.83 9.81
CA MET A 101 -6.53 1.51 9.80
C MET A 101 -5.79 2.18 8.63
N VAL A 102 -6.40 2.22 7.46
CA VAL A 102 -5.78 2.65 6.21
C VAL A 102 -6.56 3.82 5.59
N TRP A 103 -5.85 4.85 5.16
CA TRP A 103 -6.44 6.06 4.59
C TRP A 103 -5.85 6.34 3.21
N VAL A 104 -6.68 6.68 2.23
CA VAL A 104 -6.27 6.93 0.85
C VAL A 104 -6.67 8.35 0.44
N GLU A 105 -5.66 9.16 0.15
CA GLU A 105 -5.84 10.56 -0.25
C GLU A 105 -6.27 10.69 -1.71
N THR A 106 -6.79 11.84 -2.10
CA THR A 106 -7.28 12.11 -3.46
C THR A 106 -6.19 11.98 -4.54
N ASP A 107 -4.92 12.11 -4.19
CA ASP A 107 -3.77 11.89 -5.09
C ASP A 107 -3.26 10.43 -5.13
N GLY A 108 -3.98 9.51 -4.47
CA GLY A 108 -3.64 8.11 -4.36
C GLY A 108 -2.59 7.78 -3.28
N THR A 109 -2.14 8.76 -2.48
CA THR A 109 -1.24 8.50 -1.35
C THR A 109 -1.95 7.66 -0.28
N VAL A 110 -1.33 6.57 0.15
CA VAL A 110 -1.86 5.64 1.13
C VAL A 110 -1.15 5.83 2.47
N TYR A 111 -1.91 6.15 3.51
CA TYR A 111 -1.44 6.28 4.88
C TYR A 111 -1.80 5.03 5.67
N TRP A 112 -0.79 4.33 6.20
CA TRP A 112 -1.00 3.25 7.15
C TRP A 112 -0.91 3.80 8.56
N ALA A 113 -2.06 4.01 9.21
CA ALA A 113 -2.15 4.80 10.43
C ALA A 113 -2.03 3.99 11.72
N VAL A 114 -2.41 2.71 11.72
CA VAL A 114 -2.55 1.88 12.91
C VAL A 114 -1.81 0.56 12.72
N SER A 115 -1.16 0.08 13.78
CA SER A 115 -0.56 -1.26 13.79
C SER A 115 -1.63 -2.33 13.59
N ASP A 116 -1.31 -3.38 12.85
CA ASP A 116 -2.27 -4.41 12.41
C ASP A 116 -2.70 -5.41 13.49
N ASP A 117 -2.22 -5.24 14.72
CA ASP A 117 -2.70 -5.92 15.94
C ASP A 117 -3.76 -5.12 16.71
N LEU A 118 -4.04 -3.87 16.32
CA LEU A 118 -5.02 -2.99 16.95
C LEU A 118 -6.29 -2.86 16.13
N VAL A 119 -7.42 -2.66 16.80
CA VAL A 119 -8.75 -2.62 16.18
C VAL A 119 -9.36 -1.22 16.29
N PRO A 120 -9.32 -0.42 15.21
CA PRO A 120 -10.09 0.83 15.11
C PRO A 120 -11.60 0.56 15.09
N THR A 121 -12.40 1.51 15.59
CA THR A 121 -13.86 1.39 15.60
C THR A 121 -14.47 2.04 14.38
N HIS A 122 -14.92 1.27 13.38
CA HIS A 122 -15.44 1.82 12.12
C HIS A 122 -16.79 1.27 11.67
N THR A 123 -17.25 0.14 12.21
CA THR A 123 -18.55 -0.47 11.90
C THR A 123 -18.95 -1.44 13.01
N ASP A 124 -20.23 -1.54 13.32
CA ASP A 124 -20.76 -2.55 14.26
C ASP A 124 -21.41 -3.75 13.57
N GLY A 125 -21.72 -3.60 12.28
CA GLY A 125 -22.29 -4.65 11.48
C GLY A 125 -23.77 -4.92 11.74
N ALA A 126 -24.53 -3.96 12.26
CA ALA A 126 -25.90 -4.14 12.72
C ALA A 126 -26.96 -3.70 11.71
N ASP A 127 -26.70 -2.67 10.92
CA ASP A 127 -27.68 -2.08 10.00
C ASP A 127 -27.36 -2.45 8.54
N ARG A 128 -28.16 -3.35 7.94
CA ARG A 128 -27.93 -3.83 6.57
C ARG A 128 -28.63 -2.98 5.53
N ASN A 129 -27.95 -2.82 4.40
CA ASN A 129 -28.58 -2.41 3.16
C ASN A 129 -28.55 -3.61 2.20
N ASP A 130 -29.70 -4.15 1.85
CA ASP A 130 -29.79 -5.32 0.96
C ASP A 130 -29.08 -5.06 -0.37
N ASN A 131 -28.19 -5.97 -0.72
CA ASN A 131 -27.36 -5.87 -1.90
C ASN A 131 -27.03 -7.27 -2.44
N LYS A 132 -26.86 -7.38 -3.77
CA LYS A 132 -26.48 -8.65 -4.42
C LYS A 132 -25.12 -9.22 -3.94
N TYR A 133 -24.29 -8.42 -3.31
CA TYR A 133 -22.97 -8.82 -2.76
C TYR A 133 -23.04 -9.26 -1.30
N ILE A 134 -24.22 -9.22 -0.67
CA ILE A 134 -24.37 -9.52 0.75
C ILE A 134 -25.22 -10.79 0.91
N ASP A 135 -24.70 -11.69 1.72
CA ASP A 135 -25.46 -12.79 2.31
C ASP A 135 -25.65 -12.49 3.80
N ASN A 136 -26.82 -11.99 4.18
CA ASN A 136 -27.12 -11.63 5.56
C ASN A 136 -26.91 -12.78 6.55
N SER A 137 -27.06 -14.03 6.12
CA SER A 137 -26.78 -15.19 6.98
C SER A 137 -25.30 -15.31 7.39
N LYS A 138 -24.40 -14.69 6.61
CA LYS A 138 -22.94 -14.73 6.82
C LYS A 138 -22.35 -13.39 7.26
N THR A 139 -23.10 -12.29 7.11
CA THR A 139 -22.56 -10.96 7.33
C THR A 139 -23.16 -10.25 8.53
N TYR A 140 -24.44 -10.48 8.85
CA TYR A 140 -25.13 -9.78 9.94
C TYR A 140 -24.46 -10.05 11.28
N HIS A 141 -24.02 -9.01 11.97
CA HIS A 141 -23.19 -9.00 13.19
C HIS A 141 -21.85 -9.78 13.09
N GLN A 142 -21.53 -10.39 11.94
CA GLN A 142 -20.32 -11.16 11.73
C GLN A 142 -19.24 -10.34 11.02
N VAL A 143 -19.66 -9.46 10.09
CA VAL A 143 -18.76 -8.48 9.45
C VAL A 143 -18.87 -7.18 10.22
N ASN A 144 -17.90 -6.88 11.07
CA ASN A 144 -17.85 -5.74 11.97
C ASN A 144 -16.39 -5.31 12.20
N LYS A 145 -16.16 -4.31 13.06
CA LYS A 145 -14.81 -3.81 13.37
C LYS A 145 -13.84 -4.89 13.85
N ASP A 146 -14.33 -5.89 14.58
CA ASP A 146 -13.48 -6.94 15.17
C ASP A 146 -13.07 -8.02 14.14
N THR A 147 -13.64 -7.99 12.97
CA THR A 147 -13.33 -8.93 11.89
C THR A 147 -12.85 -8.26 10.60
N SER A 148 -12.81 -6.92 10.56
CA SER A 148 -12.60 -6.18 9.32
C SER A 148 -11.56 -5.10 9.42
N ILE A 149 -10.74 -4.96 8.36
CA ILE A 149 -9.88 -3.81 8.13
C ILE A 149 -10.71 -2.72 7.45
N GLY A 150 -10.75 -1.52 8.06
CA GLY A 150 -11.33 -0.34 7.43
C GLY A 150 -10.31 0.36 6.53
N VAL A 151 -10.75 0.73 5.32
CA VAL A 151 -10.01 1.56 4.37
C VAL A 151 -10.84 2.78 4.03
N GLU A 152 -10.37 3.97 4.35
CA GLU A 152 -11.07 5.25 4.16
C GLU A 152 -10.50 6.03 2.98
N PHE A 153 -11.36 6.47 2.06
CA PHE A 153 -10.96 7.29 0.91
C PHE A 153 -11.40 8.74 1.12
N ALA A 154 -10.48 9.69 0.95
CA ALA A 154 -10.82 11.12 0.90
C ALA A 154 -11.71 11.40 -0.31
N GLY A 155 -12.64 12.34 -0.17
CA GLY A 155 -13.47 12.77 -1.29
C GLY A 155 -14.96 12.80 -0.96
N ASN A 156 -15.82 12.71 -1.97
CA ASN A 156 -17.27 12.94 -1.88
C ASN A 156 -17.57 14.33 -1.30
N TYR A 157 -16.83 15.35 -1.76
CA TYR A 157 -16.90 16.71 -1.27
C TYR A 157 -16.75 17.73 -2.41
N PRO A 158 -17.52 18.83 -2.43
CA PRO A 158 -18.64 19.14 -1.52
C PRO A 158 -19.92 18.35 -1.82
N ASP A 159 -19.93 17.56 -2.90
CA ASP A 159 -21.05 16.71 -3.30
C ASP A 159 -20.72 15.25 -2.98
N VAL A 160 -21.58 14.60 -2.19
CA VAL A 160 -21.44 13.19 -1.81
C VAL A 160 -21.46 12.24 -3.01
N ALA A 161 -22.07 12.61 -4.13
CA ALA A 161 -22.10 11.85 -5.37
C ALA A 161 -20.80 11.97 -6.20
N LYS A 162 -19.88 12.87 -5.80
CA LYS A 162 -18.62 13.06 -6.52
C LYS A 162 -17.80 11.75 -6.52
N PRO A 163 -17.39 11.26 -7.71
CA PRO A 163 -16.64 10.01 -7.80
C PRO A 163 -15.24 10.17 -7.19
N VAL A 164 -14.67 9.03 -6.80
CA VAL A 164 -13.25 8.94 -6.45
C VAL A 164 -12.37 9.27 -7.65
N THR A 165 -11.14 9.73 -7.38
CA THR A 165 -10.19 10.08 -8.44
C THR A 165 -9.60 8.83 -9.09
N GLN A 166 -9.07 8.98 -10.32
CA GLN A 166 -8.34 7.89 -10.97
C GLN A 166 -7.12 7.44 -10.16
N ALA A 167 -6.40 8.38 -9.52
CA ALA A 167 -5.28 8.07 -8.65
C ALA A 167 -5.68 7.18 -7.45
N GLN A 168 -6.86 7.40 -6.87
CA GLN A 168 -7.41 6.55 -5.82
C GLN A 168 -7.79 5.16 -6.35
N ILE A 169 -8.37 5.08 -7.55
CA ILE A 169 -8.69 3.81 -8.21
C ILE A 169 -7.42 2.99 -8.47
N ASP A 170 -6.37 3.63 -9.01
CA ASP A 170 -5.11 2.98 -9.31
C ASP A 170 -4.42 2.48 -8.02
N ALA A 171 -4.40 3.29 -6.97
CA ALA A 171 -3.90 2.89 -5.66
C ALA A 171 -4.73 1.74 -5.06
N TRP A 172 -6.06 1.80 -5.17
CA TRP A 172 -6.94 0.77 -4.65
C TRP A 172 -6.73 -0.59 -5.32
N LYS A 173 -6.50 -0.60 -6.63
CA LYS A 173 -6.24 -1.84 -7.39
C LYS A 173 -5.03 -2.61 -6.87
N VAL A 174 -4.01 -1.92 -6.39
CA VAL A 174 -2.83 -2.53 -5.77
C VAL A 174 -3.09 -2.84 -4.30
N LEU A 175 -3.62 -1.87 -3.55
CA LEU A 175 -3.83 -1.96 -2.11
C LEU A 175 -4.73 -3.14 -1.73
N VAL A 176 -5.86 -3.34 -2.43
CA VAL A 176 -6.78 -4.44 -2.12
C VAL A 176 -6.12 -5.81 -2.31
N LYS A 177 -5.27 -5.97 -3.33
CA LYS A 177 -4.52 -7.22 -3.56
C LYS A 177 -3.51 -7.47 -2.44
N VAL A 178 -2.81 -6.43 -2.01
CA VAL A 178 -1.84 -6.49 -0.91
C VAL A 178 -2.51 -6.85 0.40
N LEU A 179 -3.62 -6.20 0.76
CA LEU A 179 -4.38 -6.48 1.98
C LEU A 179 -4.92 -7.91 1.99
N ARG A 180 -5.51 -8.36 0.88
CA ARG A 180 -5.99 -9.72 0.73
C ARG A 180 -4.85 -10.74 0.86
N ALA A 181 -3.71 -10.50 0.22
CA ALA A 181 -2.55 -11.38 0.31
C ALA A 181 -1.92 -11.40 1.71
N ARG A 182 -1.94 -10.27 2.44
CA ARG A 182 -1.38 -10.19 3.79
C ARG A 182 -2.17 -11.02 4.79
N TYR A 183 -3.48 -10.96 4.74
CA TYR A 183 -4.37 -11.55 5.75
C TYR A 183 -5.20 -12.72 5.20
N ASP A 184 -4.89 -13.20 4.00
CA ASP A 184 -5.59 -14.31 3.33
C ASP A 184 -7.11 -14.07 3.19
N ILE A 185 -7.51 -12.80 2.90
CA ILE A 185 -8.90 -12.38 2.76
C ILE A 185 -9.43 -12.74 1.38
N PRO A 186 -10.53 -13.49 1.26
CA PRO A 186 -11.18 -13.79 -0.01
C PRO A 186 -11.70 -12.54 -0.71
N LEU A 187 -11.83 -12.56 -2.04
CA LEU A 187 -12.29 -11.40 -2.81
C LEU A 187 -13.74 -11.00 -2.47
N ASP A 188 -14.59 -11.97 -2.23
CA ASP A 188 -15.99 -11.77 -1.84
C ASP A 188 -16.16 -11.26 -0.39
N HIS A 189 -15.06 -11.10 0.35
CA HIS A 189 -15.01 -10.47 1.66
C HIS A 189 -14.56 -9.00 1.63
N VAL A 190 -14.62 -8.37 0.46
CA VAL A 190 -14.45 -6.92 0.31
C VAL A 190 -15.84 -6.27 0.26
N TYR A 191 -16.16 -5.45 1.23
CA TYR A 191 -17.49 -4.85 1.41
C TYR A 191 -17.42 -3.32 1.37
N ALA A 192 -18.52 -2.71 0.92
CA ALA A 192 -18.77 -1.29 1.15
C ALA A 192 -19.32 -1.09 2.57
N HIS A 193 -19.00 0.03 3.21
CA HIS A 193 -19.59 0.37 4.51
C HIS A 193 -21.12 0.36 4.47
N ASN A 194 -21.70 0.99 3.47
CA ASN A 194 -23.15 1.06 3.33
C ASN A 194 -23.85 -0.30 3.08
N TRP A 195 -23.10 -1.36 2.72
CA TRP A 195 -23.67 -2.71 2.63
C TRP A 195 -23.74 -3.38 4.01
N ILE A 196 -22.87 -3.00 4.91
CA ILE A 196 -22.69 -3.59 6.25
C ILE A 196 -23.46 -2.80 7.31
N ASP A 197 -23.34 -1.48 7.29
CA ASP A 197 -24.08 -0.55 8.12
C ASP A 197 -24.72 0.51 7.23
N PHE A 198 -26.04 0.47 7.05
CA PHE A 198 -26.76 1.48 6.30
C PHE A 198 -26.61 2.85 6.99
N LYS A 199 -25.89 3.76 6.35
CA LYS A 199 -25.59 5.07 6.92
C LYS A 199 -26.60 6.14 6.50
N ASP A 200 -26.86 6.24 5.21
CA ASP A 200 -27.75 7.27 4.69
C ASP A 200 -28.23 6.96 3.25
N ALA A 201 -29.35 7.57 2.85
CA ALA A 201 -29.94 7.36 1.52
C ALA A 201 -29.37 8.28 0.43
N ARG A 202 -28.52 9.27 0.77
CA ARG A 202 -27.98 10.22 -0.21
C ARG A 202 -27.02 9.57 -1.19
N TYR A 203 -26.23 8.59 -0.72
CA TYR A 203 -25.27 7.85 -1.53
C TYR A 203 -24.88 6.52 -0.87
N CYS A 204 -24.26 5.64 -1.65
CA CYS A 204 -23.78 4.37 -1.14
C CYS A 204 -22.30 4.48 -0.79
N GLU A 205 -21.97 4.70 0.50
CA GLU A 205 -20.62 4.83 1.00
C GLU A 205 -19.77 3.58 0.70
N GLY A 206 -18.68 3.75 -0.04
CA GLY A 206 -17.75 2.69 -0.41
C GLY A 206 -18.20 1.80 -1.57
N CYS A 207 -19.44 1.90 -2.04
CA CYS A 207 -20.01 0.95 -3.00
C CYS A 207 -19.25 0.88 -4.32
N ALA A 208 -18.88 2.01 -4.91
CA ALA A 208 -18.16 2.03 -6.18
C ALA A 208 -16.82 1.30 -6.07
N LEU A 209 -16.06 1.56 -5.01
CA LEU A 209 -14.75 0.95 -4.78
C LEU A 209 -14.83 -0.54 -4.42
N ALA A 210 -15.80 -0.93 -3.60
CA ALA A 210 -16.01 -2.34 -3.26
C ALA A 210 -16.47 -3.15 -4.48
N THR A 211 -17.35 -2.59 -5.30
CA THR A 211 -17.79 -3.20 -6.59
C THR A 211 -16.62 -3.35 -7.54
N LEU A 212 -15.83 -2.29 -7.76
CA LEU A 212 -14.64 -2.34 -8.61
C LEU A 212 -13.66 -3.42 -8.16
N ALA A 213 -13.40 -3.53 -6.85
CA ALA A 213 -12.50 -4.56 -6.33
C ALA A 213 -12.99 -5.97 -6.69
N ARG A 214 -14.28 -6.24 -6.56
CA ARG A 214 -14.90 -7.54 -6.91
C ARG A 214 -14.91 -7.82 -8.42
N GLU A 215 -15.03 -6.78 -9.24
CA GLU A 215 -15.03 -6.89 -10.71
C GLU A 215 -13.64 -7.10 -11.30
N TRP A 216 -12.57 -6.59 -10.65
CA TRP A 216 -11.21 -6.80 -11.13
C TRP A 216 -10.75 -8.25 -11.04
N GLY A 217 -11.37 -9.05 -10.18
CA GLY A 217 -10.96 -10.41 -9.95
C GLY A 217 -9.60 -10.53 -9.22
N GLU A 218 -8.94 -11.64 -9.43
CA GLU A 218 -7.60 -11.92 -8.86
C GLU A 218 -6.46 -11.36 -9.71
#